data_f056a63a87fd31db83ab82bbc93573aa
#
_entry.id   f056a63a87fd31db83ab82bbc93573aa
#
_cell.length_a   1.000
_cell.length_b   1.000
_cell.length_c   1.000
_cell.angle_alpha   90.00
_cell.angle_beta   90.00
_cell.angle_gamma   90.00
#
_symmetry.space_group_name_H-M   'P 1'
#
loop_
_entity.id
_entity.type
_entity.pdbx_description
1 polymer ?
#
loop_
_entity_poly.entity_id
_entity_poly.type
_entity_poly.pdbx_seq_one_letter_code
_entity_poly.pdbx_strand_id
1 'polypeptide(L)'
;MRRLILPALPLALAACAATGTAFPTQSAATAQTAPLEIDRAAYARRMEGFWLGQSIANWTGLVTEMDKIGGEGPRGEFYTREDWGQPDQPSIFDPGQPSTISPAIDFVLRTPGESWGADDDTDIEYIYQDALLKHRTSILTPEQIRQAWIDHIYDETKPTPYGTDETGYQNYLWVSNQRAHELMLAGTLPPETSDPALNEHWEMIDAQLSTEIFGLFAPGRPDVALRMADLPIRTAARGEAADIARFHVALHALSAKVDPQRPLGPQLRAIAEEAAELLPEGEYPRAMYRFVLAQYESGATWEEARDAVYQRYQVDMQDGYDISSRGLYCNGCFAGGINFAAGLVSYFYGEGDLRDTIRIGTLAGWDSDNPTATWGGLIGSIMGRAAIEEAFGTPLSGSFHIHRTRKGFPNDGYDDFAAMGERSLAIIDRAVAGEAGGSIDRARNIWIIPRP
;
A
#
# COMPACT_ATOMS: atom_id res chain seq x y z
N MET A 1 63.24 45.09 25.19
CA MET A 1 63.77 45.48 26.54
C MET A 1 62.56 45.77 27.45
N ARG A 2 62.68 45.37 28.69
CA ARG A 2 61.83 45.44 29.87
C ARG A 2 60.85 44.23 30.05
N ARG A 3 61.37 43.35 30.92
CA ARG A 3 60.65 42.32 31.66
C ARG A 3 59.84 42.99 32.76
N LEU A 4 58.56 42.54 32.94
CA LEU A 4 57.83 42.80 34.20
C LEU A 4 57.56 41.46 34.89
N ILE A 5 58.00 41.44 36.16
CA ILE A 5 57.91 40.34 37.12
C ILE A 5 56.58 40.54 37.87
N LEU A 6 55.73 39.50 37.97
CA LEU A 6 54.55 39.45 38.85
C LEU A 6 54.90 38.58 40.10
N PRO A 7 54.47 38.97 41.28
CA PRO A 7 54.74 38.21 42.51
C PRO A 7 53.72 37.08 42.73
N ALA A 8 54.16 36.02 43.35
CA ALA A 8 53.41 34.89 43.80
C ALA A 8 52.65 35.18 45.11
N LEU A 9 51.38 34.76 45.21
CA LEU A 9 50.60 34.69 46.46
C LEU A 9 50.42 33.21 46.85
N PRO A 10 50.48 32.90 48.18
CA PRO A 10 50.38 31.51 48.63
C PRO A 10 48.95 30.98 48.71
N LEU A 11 48.77 29.72 48.31
CA LEU A 11 47.55 28.96 48.50
C LEU A 11 47.45 28.48 49.96
N ALA A 12 46.35 28.84 50.60
CA ALA A 12 45.88 28.24 51.85
C ALA A 12 45.02 27.04 51.58
N LEU A 13 45.40 25.81 51.95
CA LEU A 13 44.56 24.63 51.95
C LEU A 13 43.52 24.70 53.08
N ALA A 14 42.25 24.78 52.76
CA ALA A 14 41.17 24.49 53.68
C ALA A 14 40.63 23.07 53.37
N ALA A 15 40.82 22.15 54.31
CA ALA A 15 40.23 20.83 54.26
C ALA A 15 38.76 20.89 54.69
N CYS A 16 37.83 20.72 53.77
CA CYS A 16 36.41 20.45 54.09
C CYS A 16 36.17 18.93 54.05
N ALA A 17 35.79 18.39 55.17
CA ALA A 17 35.27 17.01 55.30
C ALA A 17 33.93 16.89 54.53
N ALA A 18 33.91 16.10 53.50
CA ALA A 18 32.71 15.76 52.75
C ALA A 18 31.96 14.62 53.48
N THR A 19 30.84 14.95 54.09
CA THR A 19 29.84 13.97 54.51
C THR A 19 29.13 13.42 53.26
N GLY A 20 29.40 12.18 52.94
CA GLY A 20 28.77 11.48 51.82
C GLY A 20 27.28 11.24 52.06
N THR A 21 26.45 12.01 51.41
CA THR A 21 25.06 11.61 51.14
C THR A 21 25.04 10.80 49.86
N ALA A 22 24.82 9.49 50.02
CA ALA A 22 24.54 8.61 48.89
C ALA A 22 23.22 9.05 48.21
N PHE A 23 23.33 9.58 47.00
CA PHE A 23 22.12 9.74 46.15
C PHE A 23 21.68 8.34 45.72
N PRO A 24 20.37 8.02 45.86
CA PRO A 24 19.87 6.78 45.29
C PRO A 24 20.04 6.88 43.78
N THR A 25 20.79 5.95 43.21
CA THR A 25 20.80 5.68 41.78
C THR A 25 19.38 5.23 41.44
N GLN A 26 18.51 6.13 40.96
CA GLN A 26 17.31 5.76 40.24
C GLN A 26 17.78 5.00 39.00
N SER A 27 17.67 3.67 39.04
CA SER A 27 17.62 2.86 37.85
C SER A 27 16.55 3.45 36.95
N ALA A 28 16.95 3.99 35.80
CA ALA A 28 16.02 4.36 34.75
C ALA A 28 15.38 3.03 34.30
N ALA A 29 14.27 2.67 34.96
CA ALA A 29 13.36 1.71 34.39
C ALA A 29 12.92 2.33 33.04
N THR A 30 13.38 1.73 31.96
CA THR A 30 12.83 1.98 30.62
C THR A 30 11.33 1.84 30.80
N ALA A 31 10.60 2.93 30.60
CA ALA A 31 9.15 2.93 30.64
C ALA A 31 8.72 1.95 29.53
N GLN A 32 8.42 0.72 29.90
CA GLN A 32 7.81 -0.24 29.01
C GLN A 32 6.49 0.38 28.59
N THR A 33 6.41 0.85 27.37
CA THR A 33 5.17 1.37 26.79
C THR A 33 4.13 0.23 26.87
N ALA A 34 2.95 0.54 27.41
CA ALA A 34 1.89 -0.44 27.56
C ALA A 34 1.61 -1.16 26.23
N PRO A 35 1.33 -2.47 26.26
CA PRO A 35 1.00 -3.22 25.06
C PRO A 35 -0.24 -2.62 24.37
N LEU A 36 -0.34 -2.82 23.08
CA LEU A 36 -1.53 -2.45 22.31
C LEU A 36 -2.61 -3.50 22.57
N GLU A 37 -3.77 -3.09 23.06
CA GLU A 37 -4.96 -3.95 23.20
C GLU A 37 -5.92 -3.64 22.05
N ILE A 38 -6.30 -4.67 21.28
CA ILE A 38 -7.19 -4.52 20.12
C ILE A 38 -8.35 -5.51 20.24
N ASP A 39 -9.58 -5.01 20.17
CA ASP A 39 -10.78 -5.83 20.08
C ASP A 39 -10.85 -6.54 18.72
N ARG A 40 -10.95 -7.87 18.76
CA ARG A 40 -10.90 -8.72 17.57
C ARG A 40 -12.14 -8.53 16.68
N ALA A 41 -13.32 -8.38 17.26
CA ALA A 41 -14.54 -8.18 16.47
C ALA A 41 -14.56 -6.78 15.82
N ALA A 42 -14.06 -5.76 16.53
CA ALA A 42 -13.86 -4.43 15.93
C ALA A 42 -12.85 -4.50 14.80
N TYR A 43 -11.80 -5.30 14.93
CA TYR A 43 -10.79 -5.43 13.88
C TYR A 43 -11.29 -6.21 12.66
N ALA A 44 -12.16 -7.23 12.82
CA ALA A 44 -12.83 -7.87 11.70
C ALA A 44 -13.63 -6.86 10.86
N ARG A 45 -14.31 -5.90 11.52
CA ARG A 45 -14.99 -4.79 10.82
C ARG A 45 -14.02 -3.82 10.12
N ARG A 46 -12.80 -3.66 10.64
CA ARG A 46 -11.75 -2.92 9.93
C ARG A 46 -11.33 -3.64 8.65
N MET A 47 -11.17 -4.97 8.71
CA MET A 47 -10.86 -5.78 7.52
C MET A 47 -12.01 -5.74 6.49
N GLU A 48 -13.28 -5.76 6.94
CA GLU A 48 -14.44 -5.51 6.06
C GLU A 48 -14.35 -4.12 5.40
N GLY A 49 -14.03 -3.10 6.19
CA GLY A 49 -13.84 -1.73 5.70
C GLY A 49 -12.68 -1.58 4.71
N PHE A 50 -11.60 -2.34 4.91
CA PHE A 50 -10.49 -2.41 3.96
C PHE A 50 -10.97 -2.90 2.58
N TRP A 51 -11.59 -4.07 2.51
CA TRP A 51 -12.07 -4.65 1.26
C TRP A 51 -13.11 -3.75 0.55
N LEU A 52 -14.03 -3.16 1.31
CA LEU A 52 -15.03 -2.26 0.75
C LEU A 52 -14.41 -0.97 0.23
N GLY A 53 -13.55 -0.32 1.03
CA GLY A 53 -12.89 0.93 0.64
C GLY A 53 -11.96 0.75 -0.55
N GLN A 54 -11.18 -0.33 -0.58
CA GLN A 54 -10.33 -0.72 -1.70
C GLN A 54 -11.15 -0.94 -2.97
N SER A 55 -12.25 -1.71 -2.89
CA SER A 55 -13.10 -1.98 -4.06
C SER A 55 -13.75 -0.72 -4.63
N ILE A 56 -14.25 0.21 -3.79
CA ILE A 56 -14.80 1.49 -4.27
C ILE A 56 -13.72 2.29 -4.99
N ALA A 57 -12.56 2.37 -4.39
CA ALA A 57 -11.45 3.18 -4.86
C ALA A 57 -10.86 2.62 -6.16
N ASN A 58 -10.62 1.31 -6.23
CA ASN A 58 -10.15 0.62 -7.40
C ASN A 58 -11.11 0.82 -8.60
N TRP A 59 -12.39 0.44 -8.45
CA TRP A 59 -13.35 0.60 -9.54
C TRP A 59 -13.60 2.04 -9.98
N THR A 60 -13.38 3.00 -9.08
CA THR A 60 -13.44 4.43 -9.45
C THR A 60 -12.19 4.86 -10.20
N GLY A 61 -11.01 4.41 -9.76
CA GLY A 61 -9.74 4.69 -10.43
C GLY A 61 -9.64 4.07 -11.82
N LEU A 62 -10.15 2.84 -12.00
CA LEU A 62 -10.23 2.13 -13.29
C LEU A 62 -10.99 2.92 -14.39
N VAL A 63 -11.80 3.92 -14.03
CA VAL A 63 -12.48 4.76 -15.05
C VAL A 63 -11.47 5.54 -15.86
N THR A 64 -10.39 6.03 -15.23
CA THR A 64 -9.39 6.92 -15.83
C THR A 64 -8.02 6.28 -15.99
N GLU A 65 -7.93 4.97 -15.76
CA GLU A 65 -6.67 4.24 -15.82
C GLU A 65 -6.01 4.43 -17.20
N MET A 66 -4.76 4.91 -17.19
CA MET A 66 -3.95 5.15 -18.38
C MET A 66 -4.52 6.15 -19.39
N ASP A 67 -5.51 6.96 -19.04
CA ASP A 67 -5.97 8.07 -19.89
C ASP A 67 -4.92 9.16 -20.01
N LYS A 68 -4.27 9.46 -18.89
CA LYS A 68 -3.31 10.55 -18.72
C LYS A 68 -1.98 10.01 -18.21
N ILE A 69 -1.00 9.98 -19.09
CA ILE A 69 0.33 9.39 -18.82
C ILE A 69 1.48 10.37 -19.05
N GLY A 70 1.16 11.64 -19.35
CA GLY A 70 2.14 12.64 -19.75
C GLY A 70 2.56 12.53 -21.22
N GLY A 71 3.43 13.43 -21.67
CA GLY A 71 3.89 13.52 -23.04
C GLY A 71 3.09 14.51 -23.89
N GLU A 72 3.05 14.31 -25.20
CA GLU A 72 2.35 15.19 -26.13
C GLU A 72 0.92 14.70 -26.42
N GLY A 73 0.04 15.65 -26.74
CA GLY A 73 -1.34 15.38 -27.14
C GLY A 73 -2.31 15.17 -25.98
N PRO A 74 -3.49 14.60 -26.24
CA PRO A 74 -4.57 14.51 -25.23
C PRO A 74 -4.21 13.76 -23.96
N ARG A 75 -3.28 12.79 -24.03
CA ARG A 75 -2.79 12.03 -22.88
C ARG A 75 -1.77 12.79 -22.05
N GLY A 76 -1.20 13.89 -22.56
CA GLY A 76 -0.24 14.75 -21.87
C GLY A 76 -0.90 15.80 -21.00
N GLU A 77 -2.13 16.18 -21.30
CA GLU A 77 -2.90 17.11 -20.49
C GLU A 77 -3.61 16.35 -19.39
N PHE A 78 -3.04 16.39 -18.19
CA PHE A 78 -3.63 15.71 -17.03
C PHE A 78 -4.99 16.30 -16.65
N TYR A 79 -5.82 15.47 -16.03
CA TYR A 79 -7.09 15.88 -15.46
C TYR A 79 -6.92 16.91 -14.33
N THR A 80 -7.95 17.73 -14.13
CA THR A 80 -8.07 18.70 -13.07
C THR A 80 -9.33 18.41 -12.25
N ARG A 81 -9.55 19.13 -11.17
CA ARG A 81 -10.78 18.99 -10.36
C ARG A 81 -12.07 19.27 -11.13
N GLU A 82 -12.00 20.05 -12.19
CA GLU A 82 -13.12 20.39 -13.05
C GLU A 82 -13.57 19.21 -13.93
N ASP A 83 -12.70 18.22 -14.11
CA ASP A 83 -13.02 17.02 -14.91
C ASP A 83 -13.87 16.00 -14.12
N TRP A 84 -13.98 16.16 -12.81
CA TRP A 84 -14.87 15.31 -12.01
C TRP A 84 -16.34 15.50 -12.41
N GLY A 85 -17.02 14.43 -12.73
CA GLY A 85 -18.39 14.41 -13.26
C GLY A 85 -18.47 14.68 -14.77
N GLN A 86 -17.32 14.91 -15.45
CA GLN A 86 -17.28 15.07 -16.91
C GLN A 86 -17.17 13.69 -17.60
N PRO A 87 -17.46 13.64 -18.91
CA PRO A 87 -17.27 12.42 -19.69
C PRO A 87 -15.82 11.94 -19.61
N ASP A 88 -15.69 10.63 -19.49
CA ASP A 88 -14.40 9.95 -19.53
C ASP A 88 -13.73 10.06 -20.90
N GLN A 89 -12.40 9.92 -20.95
CA GLN A 89 -11.58 9.99 -22.14
C GLN A 89 -10.93 8.62 -22.46
N PRO A 90 -10.56 8.37 -23.73
CA PRO A 90 -9.95 7.09 -24.09
C PRO A 90 -8.57 6.87 -23.49
N SER A 91 -8.34 5.68 -22.92
CA SER A 91 -7.06 5.24 -22.40
C SER A 91 -6.08 4.78 -23.50
N ILE A 92 -4.87 4.35 -23.08
CA ILE A 92 -3.92 3.72 -24.02
C ILE A 92 -4.38 2.33 -24.46
N PHE A 93 -5.22 1.66 -23.65
CA PHE A 93 -5.71 0.30 -23.93
C PHE A 93 -6.83 0.30 -24.98
N ASP A 94 -7.70 1.31 -24.96
CA ASP A 94 -8.75 1.48 -25.97
C ASP A 94 -8.77 2.93 -26.52
N PRO A 95 -7.87 3.25 -27.45
CA PRO A 95 -7.68 4.63 -27.91
C PRO A 95 -8.89 5.20 -28.68
N GLY A 96 -9.94 4.42 -28.88
CA GLY A 96 -11.14 4.82 -29.61
C GLY A 96 -12.38 4.98 -28.73
N GLN A 97 -12.34 4.54 -27.48
CA GLN A 97 -13.52 4.48 -26.62
C GLN A 97 -13.19 4.94 -25.20
N PRO A 98 -14.12 5.61 -24.51
CA PRO A 98 -14.03 5.81 -23.08
C PRO A 98 -14.19 4.50 -22.33
N SER A 99 -13.94 4.52 -21.00
CA SER A 99 -14.08 3.35 -20.14
C SER A 99 -15.47 2.71 -20.24
N THR A 100 -15.52 1.38 -20.28
CA THR A 100 -16.79 0.62 -20.22
C THR A 100 -17.36 0.52 -18.80
N ILE A 101 -16.62 0.96 -17.79
CA ILE A 101 -17.00 0.92 -16.36
C ILE A 101 -17.99 2.03 -16.05
N SER A 102 -17.67 3.25 -16.47
CA SER A 102 -18.51 4.44 -16.33
C SER A 102 -18.32 5.38 -17.51
N PRO A 103 -19.40 6.01 -18.04
CA PRO A 103 -19.27 7.00 -19.10
C PRO A 103 -18.82 8.38 -18.60
N ALA A 104 -18.67 8.56 -17.29
CA ALA A 104 -18.25 9.79 -16.64
C ALA A 104 -17.27 9.47 -15.51
N ILE A 105 -16.38 10.41 -15.24
CA ILE A 105 -15.42 10.32 -14.15
C ILE A 105 -16.15 10.63 -12.84
N ASP A 106 -16.67 9.59 -12.18
CA ASP A 106 -17.42 9.69 -10.93
C ASP A 106 -17.26 8.39 -10.13
N PHE A 107 -17.69 8.41 -8.87
CA PHE A 107 -17.64 7.23 -8.01
C PHE A 107 -18.39 6.04 -8.61
N VAL A 108 -17.71 4.92 -8.71
CA VAL A 108 -18.31 3.65 -9.07
C VAL A 108 -18.74 2.93 -7.80
N LEU A 109 -20.05 2.80 -7.62
CA LEU A 109 -20.64 2.17 -6.43
C LEU A 109 -21.45 0.93 -6.81
N ARG A 110 -21.45 -0.07 -5.92
CA ARG A 110 -22.33 -1.24 -6.00
C ARG A 110 -23.28 -1.24 -4.82
N THR A 111 -24.58 -1.31 -5.13
CA THR A 111 -25.64 -1.33 -4.13
C THR A 111 -26.00 -2.76 -3.71
N PRO A 112 -26.75 -2.98 -2.61
CA PRO A 112 -27.18 -4.31 -2.20
C PRO A 112 -27.90 -5.07 -3.32
N GLY A 113 -27.45 -6.30 -3.59
CA GLY A 113 -27.93 -7.14 -4.69
C GLY A 113 -27.00 -7.18 -5.90
N GLU A 114 -26.01 -6.30 -5.97
CA GLU A 114 -24.89 -6.35 -6.92
C GLU A 114 -23.65 -6.97 -6.26
N SER A 115 -22.64 -7.32 -7.05
CA SER A 115 -21.32 -7.75 -6.55
C SER A 115 -20.24 -6.81 -7.01
N TRP A 116 -19.28 -6.52 -6.13
CA TRP A 116 -18.01 -5.96 -6.52
C TRP A 116 -17.22 -7.01 -7.31
N GLY A 117 -16.67 -6.63 -8.44
CA GLY A 117 -15.66 -7.43 -9.11
C GLY A 117 -14.29 -7.26 -8.46
N ALA A 118 -13.34 -8.00 -8.95
CA ALA A 118 -11.93 -7.84 -8.65
C ALA A 118 -11.15 -7.62 -9.95
N ASP A 119 -9.97 -7.05 -9.83
CA ASP A 119 -8.88 -7.12 -10.78
C ASP A 119 -7.58 -7.48 -10.02
N ASP A 120 -6.41 -7.22 -10.57
CA ASP A 120 -5.16 -7.62 -9.92
C ASP A 120 -4.86 -6.84 -8.64
N ASP A 121 -5.40 -5.63 -8.44
CA ASP A 121 -5.29 -4.86 -7.19
C ASP A 121 -5.98 -5.51 -5.99
N THR A 122 -6.96 -6.37 -6.21
CA THR A 122 -7.75 -6.96 -5.14
C THR A 122 -7.65 -8.48 -5.10
N ASP A 123 -7.47 -9.14 -6.24
CA ASP A 123 -7.54 -10.60 -6.31
C ASP A 123 -6.25 -11.31 -5.87
N ILE A 124 -5.08 -10.71 -6.05
CA ILE A 124 -3.81 -11.28 -5.59
C ILE A 124 -3.74 -11.25 -4.06
N GLU A 125 -4.22 -10.20 -3.42
CA GLU A 125 -4.36 -10.15 -1.96
C GLU A 125 -5.31 -11.22 -1.43
N TYR A 126 -6.42 -11.46 -2.12
CA TYR A 126 -7.36 -12.52 -1.79
C TYR A 126 -6.71 -13.91 -1.92
N ILE A 127 -5.88 -14.14 -2.96
CA ILE A 127 -5.08 -15.37 -3.11
C ILE A 127 -4.12 -15.56 -1.94
N TYR A 128 -3.43 -14.51 -1.50
CA TYR A 128 -2.53 -14.58 -0.34
C TYR A 128 -3.30 -14.85 0.96
N GLN A 129 -4.45 -14.23 1.16
CA GLN A 129 -5.32 -14.52 2.32
C GLN A 129 -5.75 -15.99 2.33
N ASP A 130 -6.21 -16.54 1.19
CA ASP A 130 -6.59 -17.94 1.06
C ASP A 130 -5.41 -18.88 1.35
N ALA A 131 -4.25 -18.60 0.79
CA ALA A 131 -3.04 -19.41 1.01
C ALA A 131 -2.64 -19.45 2.50
N LEU A 132 -2.64 -18.31 3.19
CA LEU A 132 -2.35 -18.23 4.63
C LEU A 132 -3.34 -19.04 5.46
N LEU A 133 -4.62 -19.01 5.10
CA LEU A 133 -5.68 -19.78 5.76
C LEU A 133 -5.53 -21.28 5.49
N LYS A 134 -5.35 -21.68 4.24
CA LYS A 134 -5.16 -23.07 3.77
C LYS A 134 -3.98 -23.73 4.45
N HIS A 135 -2.85 -23.04 4.51
CA HIS A 135 -1.62 -23.55 5.13
C HIS A 135 -1.56 -23.33 6.66
N ARG A 136 -2.51 -22.61 7.24
CA ARG A 136 -2.57 -22.29 8.68
C ARG A 136 -1.25 -21.67 9.18
N THR A 137 -0.69 -20.76 8.41
CA THR A 137 0.56 -20.06 8.70
C THR A 137 0.36 -18.54 8.70
N SER A 138 1.31 -17.80 9.27
CA SER A 138 1.44 -16.35 9.13
C SER A 138 2.48 -15.96 8.08
N ILE A 139 3.39 -16.87 7.72
CA ILE A 139 4.45 -16.64 6.73
C ILE A 139 4.40 -17.78 5.71
N LEU A 140 4.29 -17.44 4.43
CA LEU A 140 4.29 -18.40 3.33
C LEU A 140 5.71 -18.78 2.93
N THR A 141 5.89 -20.05 2.52
CA THR A 141 7.14 -20.49 1.87
C THR A 141 7.11 -20.19 0.36
N PRO A 142 8.28 -20.19 -0.32
CA PRO A 142 8.32 -20.01 -1.76
C PRO A 142 7.43 -21.00 -2.53
N GLU A 143 7.42 -22.27 -2.10
CA GLU A 143 6.62 -23.33 -2.71
C GLU A 143 5.11 -23.08 -2.49
N GLN A 144 4.72 -22.57 -1.33
CA GLN A 144 3.32 -22.25 -1.03
C GLN A 144 2.82 -21.08 -1.87
N ILE A 145 3.63 -20.04 -2.08
CA ILE A 145 3.31 -18.92 -2.95
C ILE A 145 3.16 -19.42 -4.39
N ARG A 146 4.16 -20.12 -4.90
CA ARG A 146 4.10 -20.70 -6.25
C ARG A 146 2.87 -21.57 -6.44
N GLN A 147 2.57 -22.46 -5.49
CA GLN A 147 1.43 -23.34 -5.60
C GLN A 147 0.10 -22.59 -5.59
N ALA A 148 -0.05 -21.57 -4.74
CA ALA A 148 -1.25 -20.72 -4.70
C ALA A 148 -1.49 -20.02 -6.04
N TRP A 149 -0.46 -19.42 -6.63
CA TRP A 149 -0.58 -18.76 -7.92
C TRP A 149 -0.96 -19.74 -9.05
N ILE A 150 -0.35 -20.91 -9.11
CA ILE A 150 -0.67 -21.92 -10.13
C ILE A 150 -2.08 -22.51 -9.94
N ASP A 151 -2.49 -22.72 -8.70
CA ASP A 151 -3.83 -23.25 -8.40
C ASP A 151 -4.93 -22.25 -8.78
N HIS A 152 -4.68 -20.94 -8.60
CA HIS A 152 -5.71 -19.92 -8.64
C HIS A 152 -5.69 -19.02 -9.88
N ILE A 153 -4.61 -19.00 -10.67
CA ILE A 153 -4.49 -18.17 -11.87
C ILE A 153 -4.48 -19.06 -13.11
N TYR A 154 -5.16 -18.63 -14.17
CA TYR A 154 -5.12 -19.34 -15.45
C TYR A 154 -3.75 -19.18 -16.11
N ASP A 155 -3.27 -20.28 -16.70
CA ASP A 155 -2.07 -20.32 -17.52
C ASP A 155 -2.40 -19.80 -18.93
N GLU A 156 -1.87 -18.64 -19.29
CA GLU A 156 -2.13 -18.00 -20.59
C GLU A 156 -1.55 -18.72 -21.78
N THR A 157 -0.67 -19.72 -21.58
CA THR A 157 -0.18 -20.59 -22.65
C THR A 157 -1.19 -21.66 -23.06
N LYS A 158 -2.33 -21.75 -22.35
CA LYS A 158 -3.42 -22.71 -22.56
C LYS A 158 -4.74 -22.01 -22.77
N PRO A 159 -5.68 -22.64 -23.52
CA PRO A 159 -7.02 -22.10 -23.67
C PRO A 159 -7.66 -21.75 -22.33
N THR A 160 -8.08 -20.50 -22.18
CA THR A 160 -8.85 -20.00 -21.06
C THR A 160 -10.31 -19.79 -21.50
N PRO A 161 -11.30 -19.75 -20.59
CA PRO A 161 -12.69 -19.45 -20.94
C PRO A 161 -12.90 -18.04 -21.54
N TYR A 162 -11.86 -17.18 -21.48
CA TYR A 162 -11.99 -15.75 -21.76
C TYR A 162 -11.37 -15.31 -23.10
N GLY A 163 -10.99 -16.29 -23.93
CA GLY A 163 -10.54 -16.03 -25.29
C GLY A 163 -9.08 -15.63 -25.40
N THR A 164 -8.75 -15.03 -26.54
CA THR A 164 -7.40 -14.56 -26.88
C THR A 164 -7.45 -13.10 -27.32
N ASP A 165 -6.39 -12.39 -27.04
CA ASP A 165 -6.06 -11.14 -27.72
C ASP A 165 -4.83 -11.34 -28.63
N GLU A 166 -4.17 -10.23 -29.01
CA GLU A 166 -2.99 -10.20 -29.88
C GLU A 166 -1.78 -10.97 -29.26
N THR A 167 -1.75 -11.09 -27.92
CA THR A 167 -0.64 -11.69 -27.17
C THR A 167 -0.87 -13.16 -26.79
N GLY A 168 -2.10 -13.64 -26.85
CA GLY A 168 -2.45 -15.02 -26.51
C GLY A 168 -3.74 -15.18 -25.73
N TYR A 169 -3.81 -16.20 -24.86
CA TYR A 169 -4.95 -16.40 -23.96
C TYR A 169 -4.81 -15.52 -22.74
N GLN A 170 -5.81 -14.68 -22.46
CA GLN A 170 -5.74 -13.71 -21.39
C GLN A 170 -5.96 -14.33 -20.02
N ASN A 171 -5.08 -14.01 -19.07
CA ASN A 171 -5.25 -14.22 -17.65
C ASN A 171 -5.36 -12.91 -16.86
N TYR A 172 -5.20 -11.76 -17.51
CA TYR A 172 -5.26 -10.44 -16.91
C TYR A 172 -4.32 -10.32 -15.69
N LEU A 173 -3.12 -10.83 -15.83
CA LEU A 173 -1.95 -10.42 -15.08
C LEU A 173 -1.13 -9.50 -15.97
N TRP A 174 -0.46 -8.54 -15.37
CA TRP A 174 0.31 -7.55 -16.10
C TRP A 174 1.76 -7.55 -15.64
N VAL A 175 2.60 -6.94 -16.41
CA VAL A 175 4.02 -6.64 -16.21
C VAL A 175 4.78 -7.59 -15.29
N SER A 176 5.15 -7.21 -14.07
CA SER A 176 5.99 -8.05 -13.21
C SER A 176 5.27 -9.24 -12.61
N ASN A 177 3.95 -9.12 -12.34
CA ASN A 177 3.13 -10.24 -11.90
C ASN A 177 2.99 -11.29 -12.99
N GLN A 178 2.73 -10.90 -14.24
CA GLN A 178 2.65 -11.82 -15.36
C GLN A 178 3.97 -12.56 -15.54
N ARG A 179 5.09 -11.83 -15.53
CA ARG A 179 6.41 -12.46 -15.69
C ARG A 179 6.75 -13.39 -14.53
N ALA A 180 6.41 -13.02 -13.30
CA ALA A 180 6.58 -13.89 -12.13
C ALA A 180 5.75 -15.18 -12.24
N HIS A 181 4.51 -15.11 -12.72
CA HIS A 181 3.65 -16.27 -12.95
C HIS A 181 4.23 -17.23 -14.00
N GLU A 182 4.70 -16.71 -15.13
CA GLU A 182 5.38 -17.52 -16.16
C GLU A 182 6.61 -18.25 -15.59
N LEU A 183 7.44 -17.55 -14.81
CA LEU A 183 8.60 -18.12 -14.16
C LEU A 183 8.21 -19.21 -13.15
N MET A 184 7.12 -19.00 -12.39
CA MET A 184 6.60 -20.00 -11.47
C MET A 184 6.02 -21.21 -12.19
N LEU A 185 5.36 -21.05 -13.35
CA LEU A 185 4.95 -22.17 -14.21
C LEU A 185 6.15 -22.98 -14.70
N ALA A 186 7.25 -22.31 -15.03
CA ALA A 186 8.51 -22.95 -15.44
C ALA A 186 9.28 -23.60 -14.27
N GLY A 187 8.85 -23.40 -13.02
CA GLY A 187 9.44 -24.02 -11.82
C GLY A 187 10.32 -23.11 -10.98
N THR A 188 10.49 -21.83 -11.36
CA THR A 188 11.21 -20.84 -10.55
C THR A 188 10.38 -20.52 -9.29
N LEU A 189 11.06 -20.32 -8.18
CA LEU A 189 10.42 -19.97 -6.89
C LEU A 189 10.70 -18.50 -6.54
N PRO A 190 9.78 -17.81 -5.82
CA PRO A 190 10.16 -16.59 -5.14
C PRO A 190 11.33 -16.84 -4.16
N PRO A 191 12.27 -15.91 -4.01
CA PRO A 191 12.29 -14.57 -4.57
C PRO A 191 12.96 -14.44 -5.95
N GLU A 192 13.38 -15.54 -6.59
CA GLU A 192 14.06 -15.51 -7.89
C GLU A 192 13.13 -15.07 -9.03
N THR A 193 11.80 -15.15 -8.84
CA THR A 193 10.79 -14.66 -9.80
C THR A 193 10.84 -13.16 -10.04
N SER A 194 11.45 -12.39 -9.16
CA SER A 194 11.70 -10.95 -9.33
C SER A 194 13.15 -10.60 -9.62
N ASP A 195 14.01 -11.59 -9.92
CA ASP A 195 15.39 -11.31 -10.27
C ASP A 195 15.46 -10.50 -11.58
N PRO A 196 16.16 -9.35 -11.62
CA PRO A 196 16.26 -8.50 -12.80
C PRO A 196 16.77 -9.20 -14.05
N ALA A 197 17.51 -10.30 -13.91
CA ALA A 197 17.98 -11.11 -15.03
C ALA A 197 16.88 -12.04 -15.59
N LEU A 198 15.79 -12.27 -14.86
CA LEU A 198 14.69 -13.16 -15.22
C LEU A 198 13.37 -12.42 -15.43
N ASN A 199 13.17 -11.33 -14.72
CA ASN A 199 11.97 -10.51 -14.77
C ASN A 199 12.38 -9.05 -15.04
N GLU A 200 12.31 -8.65 -16.31
CA GLU A 200 12.64 -7.30 -16.75
C GLU A 200 11.71 -6.22 -16.21
N HIS A 201 10.58 -6.60 -15.63
CA HIS A 201 9.55 -5.71 -15.10
C HIS A 201 9.63 -5.53 -13.58
N TRP A 202 10.71 -5.96 -12.93
CA TRP A 202 10.90 -5.96 -11.47
C TRP A 202 10.71 -4.60 -10.77
N GLU A 203 10.76 -3.48 -11.53
CA GLU A 203 10.54 -2.12 -11.05
C GLU A 203 9.10 -1.61 -11.22
N MET A 204 8.20 -2.47 -11.72
CA MET A 204 6.80 -2.10 -11.92
C MET A 204 6.01 -2.15 -10.61
N ILE A 205 4.78 -1.68 -10.66
CA ILE A 205 3.93 -1.37 -9.52
C ILE A 205 3.43 -2.60 -8.76
N ASP A 206 3.38 -3.76 -9.37
CA ASP A 206 2.60 -4.94 -8.98
C ASP A 206 2.75 -5.40 -7.52
N ALA A 207 3.95 -5.25 -6.91
CA ALA A 207 4.12 -5.66 -5.52
C ALA A 207 3.46 -4.70 -4.52
N GLN A 208 3.33 -3.40 -4.86
CA GLN A 208 2.69 -2.45 -3.95
C GLN A 208 1.16 -2.59 -3.95
N LEU A 209 0.56 -3.04 -5.07
CA LEU A 209 -0.88 -3.26 -5.19
C LEU A 209 -1.37 -4.60 -4.59
N SER A 210 -0.48 -5.53 -4.38
CA SER A 210 -0.85 -6.91 -4.03
C SER A 210 -0.39 -7.35 -2.63
N THR A 211 0.23 -6.46 -1.84
CA THR A 211 0.86 -6.89 -0.58
C THR A 211 0.52 -6.04 0.65
N GLU A 212 -0.17 -4.93 0.53
CA GLU A 212 -0.50 -4.04 1.65
C GLU A 212 -1.37 -4.69 2.74
N ILE A 213 -2.19 -5.68 2.37
CA ILE A 213 -3.01 -6.45 3.32
C ILE A 213 -2.17 -7.12 4.42
N PHE A 214 -0.92 -7.47 4.14
CA PHE A 214 -0.01 -8.03 5.15
C PHE A 214 0.24 -7.07 6.31
N GLY A 215 0.16 -5.76 6.06
CA GLY A 215 0.21 -4.75 7.10
C GLY A 215 -0.95 -4.91 8.09
N LEU A 216 -2.15 -5.12 7.59
CA LEU A 216 -3.33 -5.32 8.42
C LEU A 216 -3.32 -6.67 9.17
N PHE A 217 -2.60 -7.68 8.68
CA PHE A 217 -2.45 -8.94 9.39
C PHE A 217 -1.50 -8.86 10.60
N ALA A 218 -0.76 -7.76 10.75
CA ALA A 218 0.13 -7.52 11.90
C ALA A 218 -0.11 -6.13 12.52
N PRO A 219 -1.28 -5.89 13.14
CA PRO A 219 -1.70 -4.58 13.62
C PRO A 219 -0.72 -3.95 14.61
N GLY A 220 -0.24 -2.75 14.29
CA GLY A 220 0.72 -1.98 15.10
C GLY A 220 2.14 -2.54 15.14
N ARG A 221 2.45 -3.55 14.31
CA ARG A 221 3.74 -4.25 14.26
C ARG A 221 4.29 -4.29 12.83
N PRO A 222 4.76 -3.14 12.31
CA PRO A 222 5.36 -3.08 10.97
C PRO A 222 6.55 -4.05 10.82
N ASP A 223 7.33 -4.30 11.86
CA ASP A 223 8.41 -5.28 11.87
C ASP A 223 7.93 -6.72 11.59
N VAL A 224 6.76 -7.09 12.11
CA VAL A 224 6.11 -8.39 11.86
C VAL A 224 5.51 -8.42 10.45
N ALA A 225 4.77 -7.37 10.09
CA ALA A 225 4.15 -7.24 8.77
C ALA A 225 5.17 -7.40 7.65
N LEU A 226 6.32 -6.72 7.76
CA LEU A 226 7.40 -6.80 6.78
C LEU A 226 8.02 -8.19 6.66
N ARG A 227 8.13 -8.96 7.76
CA ARG A 227 8.56 -10.37 7.68
C ARG A 227 7.52 -11.24 6.96
N MET A 228 6.22 -11.00 7.21
CA MET A 228 5.15 -11.73 6.54
C MET A 228 5.09 -11.43 5.05
N ALA A 229 5.33 -10.18 4.67
CA ALA A 229 5.26 -9.68 3.30
C ALA A 229 6.56 -9.87 2.48
N ASP A 230 7.69 -10.25 3.07
CA ASP A 230 8.99 -10.26 2.37
C ASP A 230 8.96 -11.09 1.08
N LEU A 231 8.51 -12.34 1.14
CA LEU A 231 8.42 -13.18 -0.06
C LEU A 231 7.29 -12.75 -1.01
N PRO A 232 6.07 -12.43 -0.56
CA PRO A 232 5.05 -11.82 -1.41
C PRO A 232 5.56 -10.62 -2.21
N ILE A 233 6.20 -9.64 -1.58
CA ILE A 233 6.80 -8.49 -2.27
C ILE A 233 7.83 -8.96 -3.29
N ARG A 234 8.72 -9.84 -2.87
CA ARG A 234 9.82 -10.35 -3.69
C ARG A 234 9.39 -11.43 -4.68
N THR A 235 8.10 -11.66 -4.82
CA THR A 235 7.55 -12.45 -5.94
C THR A 235 7.63 -11.65 -7.24
N ALA A 236 7.35 -10.34 -7.20
CA ALA A 236 7.25 -9.48 -8.37
C ALA A 236 8.25 -8.31 -8.37
N ALA A 237 8.75 -7.84 -7.22
CA ALA A 237 9.56 -6.62 -7.12
C ALA A 237 10.91 -6.81 -6.45
N ARG A 238 11.85 -5.93 -6.82
CA ARG A 238 13.19 -5.78 -6.22
C ARG A 238 13.54 -4.31 -6.06
N GLY A 239 14.68 -4.04 -5.37
CA GLY A 239 15.21 -2.69 -5.20
C GLY A 239 14.14 -1.71 -4.72
N GLU A 240 14.10 -0.56 -5.35
CA GLU A 240 13.25 0.56 -4.97
C GLU A 240 11.74 0.24 -5.06
N ALA A 241 11.31 -0.57 -6.01
CA ALA A 241 9.91 -1.01 -6.09
C ALA A 241 9.53 -1.89 -4.88
N ALA A 242 10.44 -2.74 -4.42
CA ALA A 242 10.23 -3.51 -3.20
C ALA A 242 10.23 -2.63 -1.95
N ASP A 243 11.03 -1.55 -1.90
CA ASP A 243 11.05 -0.62 -0.78
C ASP A 243 9.76 0.22 -0.71
N ILE A 244 9.19 0.59 -1.86
CA ILE A 244 7.87 1.20 -1.95
C ILE A 244 6.79 0.25 -1.41
N ALA A 245 6.78 -1.01 -1.82
CA ALA A 245 5.84 -2.00 -1.30
C ALA A 245 5.98 -2.19 0.23
N ARG A 246 7.21 -2.20 0.75
CA ARG A 246 7.46 -2.25 2.21
C ARG A 246 6.91 -1.02 2.93
N PHE A 247 7.01 0.17 2.33
CA PHE A 247 6.40 1.39 2.87
C PHE A 247 4.88 1.20 3.01
N HIS A 248 4.19 0.70 1.98
CA HIS A 248 2.75 0.48 2.01
C HIS A 248 2.35 -0.55 3.09
N VAL A 249 3.05 -1.67 3.16
CA VAL A 249 2.83 -2.70 4.20
C VAL A 249 3.00 -2.12 5.60
N ALA A 250 4.07 -1.36 5.83
CA ALA A 250 4.32 -0.74 7.13
C ALA A 250 3.25 0.30 7.48
N LEU A 251 2.83 1.12 6.52
CA LEU A 251 1.79 2.12 6.69
C LEU A 251 0.46 1.49 7.10
N HIS A 252 0.06 0.39 6.45
CA HIS A 252 -1.15 -0.37 6.80
C HIS A 252 -1.05 -0.99 8.21
N ALA A 253 0.11 -1.51 8.61
CA ALA A 253 0.32 -1.98 9.98
C ALA A 253 0.18 -0.86 11.01
N LEU A 254 0.75 0.31 10.72
CA LEU A 254 0.70 1.50 11.57
C LEU A 254 -0.70 2.09 11.68
N SER A 255 -1.61 1.83 10.72
CA SER A 255 -3.00 2.27 10.75
C SER A 255 -3.73 1.84 12.03
N ALA A 256 -3.30 0.75 12.67
CA ALA A 256 -3.83 0.30 13.96
C ALA A 256 -3.64 1.32 15.11
N LYS A 257 -2.74 2.31 14.94
CA LYS A 257 -2.52 3.41 15.89
C LYS A 257 -3.47 4.59 15.69
N VAL A 258 -4.20 4.62 14.58
CA VAL A 258 -5.07 5.72 14.19
C VAL A 258 -6.41 5.62 14.93
N ASP A 259 -6.81 6.72 15.55
CA ASP A 259 -8.08 6.88 16.23
C ASP A 259 -9.12 7.49 15.26
N PRO A 260 -10.14 6.74 14.82
CA PRO A 260 -11.13 7.25 13.87
C PRO A 260 -12.03 8.35 14.44
N GLN A 261 -12.01 8.60 15.76
CA GLN A 261 -12.77 9.67 16.39
C GLN A 261 -12.06 11.04 16.34
N ARG A 262 -10.84 11.08 15.83
CA ARG A 262 -10.03 12.29 15.70
C ARG A 262 -9.80 12.59 14.21
N PRO A 263 -9.47 13.86 13.86
CA PRO A 263 -9.12 14.19 12.47
C PRO A 263 -8.06 13.25 11.91
N LEU A 264 -8.32 12.63 10.76
CA LEU A 264 -7.46 11.60 10.19
C LEU A 264 -6.18 12.17 9.57
N GLY A 265 -6.26 13.28 8.84
CA GLY A 265 -5.12 13.83 8.10
C GLY A 265 -3.82 13.95 8.91
N PRO A 266 -3.82 14.61 10.10
CA PRO A 266 -2.61 14.68 10.93
C PRO A 266 -2.09 13.34 11.42
N GLN A 267 -2.99 12.37 11.69
CA GLN A 267 -2.60 11.02 12.12
C GLN A 267 -2.02 10.22 10.98
N LEU A 268 -2.61 10.30 9.79
CA LEU A 268 -2.10 9.65 8.58
C LEU A 268 -0.71 10.18 8.24
N ARG A 269 -0.50 11.50 8.27
CA ARG A 269 0.84 12.08 8.06
C ARG A 269 1.87 11.53 9.06
N ALA A 270 1.50 11.42 10.33
CA ALA A 270 2.41 10.90 11.36
C ALA A 270 2.81 9.43 11.12
N ILE A 271 1.87 8.57 10.72
CA ILE A 271 2.21 7.17 10.40
C ILE A 271 2.96 7.06 9.06
N ALA A 272 2.71 7.94 8.10
CA ALA A 272 3.47 7.98 6.84
C ALA A 272 4.92 8.41 7.07
N GLU A 273 5.16 9.38 7.96
CA GLU A 273 6.51 9.78 8.36
C GLU A 273 7.26 8.60 9.02
N GLU A 274 6.60 7.85 9.92
CA GLU A 274 7.17 6.66 10.54
C GLU A 274 7.47 5.57 9.49
N ALA A 275 6.56 5.31 8.55
CA ALA A 275 6.77 4.34 7.47
C ALA A 275 7.88 4.79 6.50
N ALA A 276 8.00 6.08 6.22
CA ALA A 276 9.01 6.62 5.32
C ALA A 276 10.44 6.41 5.81
N GLU A 277 10.65 6.17 7.12
CA GLU A 277 11.98 5.80 7.63
C GLU A 277 12.51 4.47 7.04
N LEU A 278 11.65 3.65 6.45
CA LEU A 278 12.02 2.42 5.75
C LEU A 278 12.58 2.68 4.34
N LEU A 279 12.25 3.83 3.75
CA LEU A 279 12.76 4.20 2.43
C LEU A 279 14.24 4.60 2.55
N PRO A 280 15.15 3.95 1.80
CA PRO A 280 16.57 4.22 1.94
C PRO A 280 16.94 5.66 1.58
N GLU A 281 17.87 6.23 2.36
CA GLU A 281 18.41 7.56 2.07
C GLU A 281 19.23 7.55 0.77
N GLY A 282 18.98 8.54 -0.08
CA GLY A 282 19.70 8.70 -1.34
C GLY A 282 19.06 7.97 -2.53
N GLU A 283 17.99 7.20 -2.30
CA GLU A 283 17.20 6.55 -3.35
C GLU A 283 15.96 7.38 -3.71
N TYR A 284 15.46 7.20 -4.94
CA TYR A 284 14.35 8.00 -5.44
C TYR A 284 13.04 7.86 -4.66
N PRO A 285 12.66 6.71 -4.04
CA PRO A 285 11.42 6.65 -3.28
C PRO A 285 11.42 7.59 -2.07
N ARG A 286 12.56 7.71 -1.37
CA ARG A 286 12.70 8.67 -0.26
C ARG A 286 12.64 10.12 -0.74
N ALA A 287 13.28 10.41 -1.87
CA ALA A 287 13.24 11.73 -2.49
C ALA A 287 11.82 12.09 -2.96
N MET A 288 11.07 11.15 -3.57
CA MET A 288 9.68 11.33 -3.98
C MET A 288 8.78 11.64 -2.79
N TYR A 289 8.88 10.86 -1.70
CA TYR A 289 8.12 11.12 -0.49
C TYR A 289 8.35 12.54 0.04
N ARG A 290 9.60 12.95 0.19
CA ARG A 290 9.97 14.29 0.66
C ARG A 290 9.53 15.39 -0.29
N PHE A 291 9.62 15.15 -1.59
CA PHE A 291 9.24 16.11 -2.60
C PHE A 291 7.73 16.38 -2.57
N VAL A 292 6.90 15.33 -2.57
CA VAL A 292 5.43 15.49 -2.54
C VAL A 292 4.99 16.11 -1.21
N LEU A 293 5.56 15.68 -0.08
CA LEU A 293 5.28 16.31 1.22
C LEU A 293 5.62 17.80 1.21
N ALA A 294 6.76 18.19 0.62
CA ALA A 294 7.14 19.61 0.51
C ALA A 294 6.19 20.40 -0.38
N GLN A 295 5.66 19.85 -1.47
CA GLN A 295 4.62 20.49 -2.28
C GLN A 295 3.36 20.75 -1.44
N TYR A 296 2.89 19.74 -0.72
CA TYR A 296 1.75 19.87 0.18
C TYR A 296 1.98 20.94 1.26
N GLU A 297 3.12 20.94 1.95
CA GLU A 297 3.47 21.88 3.00
C GLU A 297 3.65 23.33 2.48
N SER A 298 4.04 23.49 1.21
CA SER A 298 4.15 24.80 0.57
C SER A 298 2.80 25.44 0.25
N GLY A 299 1.70 24.68 0.32
CA GLY A 299 0.35 25.12 -0.02
C GLY A 299 0.08 25.12 -1.54
N ALA A 300 0.88 24.39 -2.34
CA ALA A 300 0.55 24.12 -3.73
C ALA A 300 -0.79 23.37 -3.82
N THR A 301 -1.51 23.50 -4.93
CA THR A 301 -2.69 22.66 -5.20
C THR A 301 -2.26 21.23 -5.52
N TRP A 302 -3.17 20.26 -5.46
CA TRP A 302 -2.84 18.89 -5.80
C TRP A 302 -2.47 18.73 -7.28
N GLU A 303 -3.08 19.53 -8.16
CA GLU A 303 -2.73 19.58 -9.58
C GLU A 303 -1.31 20.10 -9.79
N GLU A 304 -0.95 21.18 -9.12
CA GLU A 304 0.41 21.73 -9.18
C GLU A 304 1.44 20.74 -8.64
N ALA A 305 1.12 20.03 -7.55
CA ALA A 305 1.98 18.99 -6.99
C ALA A 305 2.16 17.79 -7.93
N ARG A 306 1.06 17.30 -8.56
CA ARG A 306 1.07 16.25 -9.56
C ARG A 306 1.89 16.64 -10.78
N ASP A 307 1.68 17.87 -11.32
CA ASP A 307 2.42 18.38 -12.46
C ASP A 307 3.91 18.53 -12.14
N ALA A 308 4.24 18.94 -10.91
CA ALA A 308 5.63 18.99 -10.45
C ALA A 308 6.26 17.59 -10.34
N VAL A 309 5.49 16.57 -9.91
CA VAL A 309 5.93 15.16 -9.93
C VAL A 309 6.22 14.71 -11.35
N TYR A 310 5.32 14.94 -12.29
CA TYR A 310 5.51 14.64 -13.70
C TYR A 310 6.78 15.28 -14.26
N GLN A 311 6.92 16.60 -14.08
CA GLN A 311 8.09 17.32 -14.58
C GLN A 311 9.40 16.80 -13.98
N ARG A 312 9.44 16.60 -12.65
CA ARG A 312 10.66 16.20 -11.95
C ARG A 312 11.12 14.79 -12.30
N TYR A 313 10.19 13.83 -12.32
CA TYR A 313 10.54 12.42 -12.40
C TYR A 313 10.38 11.84 -13.81
N GLN A 314 9.34 12.17 -14.52
CA GLN A 314 9.13 11.61 -15.85
C GLN A 314 9.83 12.41 -16.96
N VAL A 315 9.96 13.73 -16.82
CA VAL A 315 10.62 14.59 -17.82
C VAL A 315 12.10 14.82 -17.49
N ASP A 316 12.39 15.31 -16.27
CA ASP A 316 13.75 15.68 -15.87
C ASP A 316 14.56 14.51 -15.30
N MET A 317 13.91 13.36 -15.01
CA MET A 317 14.54 12.13 -14.50
C MET A 317 15.48 12.38 -13.32
N GLN A 318 15.02 13.15 -12.33
CA GLN A 318 15.83 13.52 -11.17
C GLN A 318 15.91 12.40 -10.13
N ASP A 319 16.80 12.59 -9.17
CA ASP A 319 17.01 11.70 -8.01
C ASP A 319 17.34 10.24 -8.37
N GLY A 320 17.88 10.01 -9.57
CA GLY A 320 18.21 8.66 -10.07
C GLY A 320 17.03 7.89 -10.66
N TYR A 321 15.84 8.50 -10.74
CA TYR A 321 14.69 7.91 -11.42
C TYR A 321 14.82 8.08 -12.93
N ASP A 322 15.11 6.98 -13.65
CA ASP A 322 15.39 7.01 -15.10
C ASP A 322 14.49 6.07 -15.92
N ILE A 323 13.46 5.50 -15.30
CA ILE A 323 12.62 4.47 -15.93
C ILE A 323 11.99 4.95 -17.23
N SER A 324 11.57 6.21 -17.29
CA SER A 324 11.00 6.82 -18.49
C SER A 324 11.93 6.75 -19.71
N SER A 325 13.26 6.75 -19.51
CA SER A 325 14.25 6.72 -20.59
C SER A 325 14.46 5.31 -21.19
N ARG A 326 13.99 4.26 -20.51
CA ARG A 326 14.24 2.87 -20.90
C ARG A 326 13.28 2.36 -21.98
N GLY A 327 12.26 3.14 -22.35
CA GLY A 327 11.28 2.75 -23.37
C GLY A 327 10.38 1.58 -22.95
N LEU A 328 10.31 1.30 -21.65
CA LEU A 328 9.38 0.33 -21.08
C LEU A 328 7.99 0.94 -21.12
N TYR A 329 7.05 0.29 -21.82
CA TYR A 329 5.65 0.71 -21.96
C TYR A 329 5.44 2.24 -21.81
N CYS A 330 4.53 2.85 -22.45
CA CYS A 330 4.08 4.24 -22.23
C CYS A 330 5.01 5.16 -21.36
N ASN A 331 6.33 5.15 -21.56
CA ASN A 331 7.33 5.87 -20.77
C ASN A 331 7.36 5.49 -19.28
N GLY A 332 7.10 4.21 -18.96
CA GLY A 332 7.11 3.70 -17.60
C GLY A 332 5.85 4.06 -16.81
N CYS A 333 4.70 4.17 -17.47
CA CYS A 333 3.43 4.51 -16.80
C CYS A 333 2.99 3.49 -15.73
N PHE A 334 3.44 2.23 -15.82
CA PHE A 334 3.25 1.19 -14.80
C PHE A 334 4.39 1.13 -13.77
N ALA A 335 5.35 2.05 -13.82
CA ALA A 335 6.48 1.98 -12.90
C ALA A 335 6.07 2.30 -11.46
N GLY A 336 6.60 1.53 -10.51
CA GLY A 336 6.31 1.70 -9.09
C GLY A 336 6.62 3.10 -8.57
N GLY A 337 7.69 3.75 -9.05
CA GLY A 337 8.09 5.09 -8.59
C GLY A 337 7.11 6.19 -8.95
N ILE A 338 6.73 6.33 -10.24
CA ILE A 338 5.83 7.42 -10.65
C ILE A 338 4.44 7.28 -10.01
N ASN A 339 3.94 6.04 -9.92
CA ASN A 339 2.66 5.75 -9.30
C ASN A 339 2.70 5.94 -7.77
N PHE A 340 3.82 5.62 -7.12
CA PHE A 340 4.03 5.97 -5.72
C PHE A 340 3.97 7.48 -5.49
N ALA A 341 4.66 8.28 -6.29
CA ALA A 341 4.66 9.74 -6.15
C ALA A 341 3.27 10.34 -6.43
N ALA A 342 2.57 9.86 -7.47
CA ALA A 342 1.18 10.24 -7.76
C ALA A 342 0.23 9.84 -6.64
N GLY A 343 0.38 8.62 -6.11
CA GLY A 343 -0.37 8.14 -4.95
C GLY A 343 -0.17 8.99 -3.71
N LEU A 344 1.06 9.44 -3.43
CA LEU A 344 1.33 10.35 -2.32
C LEU A 344 0.63 11.71 -2.49
N VAL A 345 0.40 12.19 -3.71
CA VAL A 345 -0.41 13.39 -3.93
C VAL A 345 -1.83 13.16 -3.40
N SER A 346 -2.51 12.10 -3.81
CA SER A 346 -3.86 11.81 -3.31
C SER A 346 -3.89 11.56 -1.79
N TYR A 347 -2.87 10.89 -1.25
CA TYR A 347 -2.73 10.64 0.17
C TYR A 347 -2.66 11.91 1.02
N PHE A 348 -1.77 12.84 0.66
CA PHE A 348 -1.58 14.06 1.43
C PHE A 348 -2.72 15.06 1.24
N TYR A 349 -3.18 15.26 0.00
CA TYR A 349 -4.19 16.27 -0.31
C TYR A 349 -5.62 15.82 0.00
N GLY A 350 -5.87 14.51 0.09
CA GLY A 350 -7.13 13.96 0.57
C GLY A 350 -7.33 14.10 2.08
N GLU A 351 -6.26 14.34 2.86
CA GLU A 351 -6.27 14.58 4.31
C GLU A 351 -7.07 13.55 5.12
N GLY A 352 -7.21 12.34 4.60
CA GLY A 352 -7.95 11.25 5.22
C GLY A 352 -9.47 11.32 4.99
N ASP A 353 -9.97 12.23 4.17
CA ASP A 353 -11.29 12.13 3.59
C ASP A 353 -11.28 11.09 2.49
N LEU A 354 -12.10 10.03 2.62
CA LEU A 354 -12.13 8.90 1.68
C LEU A 354 -12.52 9.35 0.28
N ARG A 355 -13.54 10.21 0.16
CA ARG A 355 -14.06 10.64 -1.14
C ARG A 355 -13.07 11.56 -1.85
N ASP A 356 -12.47 12.49 -1.12
CA ASP A 356 -11.47 13.40 -1.70
C ASP A 356 -10.20 12.66 -2.09
N THR A 357 -9.74 11.69 -1.27
CA THR A 357 -8.60 10.84 -1.61
C THR A 357 -8.85 10.04 -2.88
N ILE A 358 -10.02 9.38 -3.01
CA ILE A 358 -10.40 8.63 -4.21
C ILE A 358 -10.48 9.57 -5.42
N ARG A 359 -11.17 10.72 -5.29
CA ARG A 359 -11.31 11.68 -6.40
C ARG A 359 -9.97 12.18 -6.91
N ILE A 360 -9.06 12.58 -6.01
CA ILE A 360 -7.74 13.06 -6.41
C ILE A 360 -6.93 11.94 -7.05
N GLY A 361 -6.94 10.72 -6.49
CA GLY A 361 -6.24 9.57 -7.05
C GLY A 361 -6.72 9.23 -8.45
N THR A 362 -8.03 9.15 -8.65
CA THR A 362 -8.67 8.92 -9.96
C THR A 362 -8.24 9.97 -11.00
N LEU A 363 -8.11 11.23 -10.61
CA LEU A 363 -7.72 12.32 -11.52
C LEU A 363 -6.19 12.49 -11.67
N ALA A 364 -5.38 11.79 -10.89
CA ALA A 364 -3.94 12.00 -10.87
C ALA A 364 -3.25 11.53 -12.15
N GLY A 365 -3.78 10.51 -12.82
CA GLY A 365 -3.21 9.93 -14.04
C GLY A 365 -2.36 8.69 -13.78
N TRP A 366 -1.71 8.20 -14.82
CA TRP A 366 -0.98 6.92 -14.88
C TRP A 366 -1.88 5.74 -14.53
N ASP A 367 -1.41 4.86 -13.67
CA ASP A 367 -2.12 3.70 -13.14
C ASP A 367 -2.99 4.15 -11.96
N SER A 368 -4.09 4.86 -12.29
CA SER A 368 -4.85 5.63 -11.29
C SER A 368 -5.68 4.78 -10.34
N ASP A 369 -6.04 3.57 -10.70
CA ASP A 369 -6.80 2.64 -9.86
C ASP A 369 -5.96 2.10 -8.71
N ASN A 370 -4.73 1.75 -8.97
CA ASN A 370 -3.82 1.13 -8.01
C ASN A 370 -3.54 2.01 -6.76
N PRO A 371 -2.88 3.19 -6.87
CA PRO A 371 -2.64 3.99 -5.67
C PRO A 371 -3.95 4.45 -5.03
N THR A 372 -5.02 4.58 -5.80
CA THR A 372 -6.34 4.92 -5.27
C THR A 372 -6.91 3.77 -4.45
N ALA A 373 -6.81 2.52 -4.93
CA ALA A 373 -7.22 1.31 -4.20
C ALA A 373 -6.47 1.16 -2.88
N THR A 374 -5.15 1.32 -2.90
CA THR A 374 -4.29 1.26 -1.70
C THR A 374 -4.77 2.23 -0.61
N TRP A 375 -5.05 3.49 -0.96
CA TRP A 375 -5.52 4.47 0.03
C TRP A 375 -6.97 4.28 0.42
N GLY A 376 -7.81 3.85 -0.53
CA GLY A 376 -9.18 3.46 -0.26
C GLY A 376 -9.27 2.32 0.76
N GLY A 377 -8.43 1.32 0.62
CA GLY A 377 -8.26 0.21 1.57
C GLY A 377 -7.78 0.69 2.94
N LEU A 378 -6.72 1.48 2.98
CA LEU A 378 -6.17 2.04 4.21
C LEU A 378 -7.21 2.85 5.00
N ILE A 379 -7.80 3.86 4.36
CA ILE A 379 -8.77 4.75 5.01
C ILE A 379 -10.05 3.96 5.35
N GLY A 380 -10.50 3.09 4.45
CA GLY A 380 -11.64 2.21 4.68
C GLY A 380 -11.45 1.31 5.88
N SER A 381 -10.24 0.76 6.08
CA SER A 381 -9.90 -0.02 7.27
C SER A 381 -10.01 0.77 8.57
N ILE A 382 -9.72 2.07 8.53
CA ILE A 382 -9.81 2.95 9.70
C ILE A 382 -11.27 3.33 9.99
N MET A 383 -12.02 3.68 8.95
CA MET A 383 -13.42 4.13 9.04
C MET A 383 -14.37 2.97 9.38
N GLY A 384 -14.19 1.81 8.76
CA GLY A 384 -15.13 0.71 8.77
C GLY A 384 -16.38 0.99 7.91
N ARG A 385 -17.10 -0.09 7.55
CA ARG A 385 -18.22 -0.05 6.60
C ARG A 385 -19.26 1.02 6.88
N ALA A 386 -19.72 1.15 8.13
CA ALA A 386 -20.81 2.09 8.45
C ALA A 386 -20.45 3.54 8.13
N ALA A 387 -19.21 3.96 8.43
CA ALA A 387 -18.76 5.31 8.12
C ALA A 387 -18.50 5.50 6.60
N ILE A 388 -18.10 4.46 5.89
CA ILE A 388 -18.02 4.47 4.42
C ILE A 388 -19.40 4.70 3.81
N GLU A 389 -20.42 3.92 4.22
CA GLU A 389 -21.81 4.07 3.73
C GLU A 389 -22.37 5.46 4.07
N GLU A 390 -22.04 6.01 5.25
CA GLU A 390 -22.41 7.38 5.61
C GLU A 390 -21.75 8.40 4.68
N ALA A 391 -20.46 8.26 4.39
CA ALA A 391 -19.72 9.16 3.50
C ALA A 391 -20.30 9.18 2.08
N PHE A 392 -20.78 8.05 1.57
CA PHE A 392 -21.41 7.95 0.24
C PHE A 392 -22.94 8.16 0.27
N GLY A 393 -23.56 8.22 1.45
CA GLY A 393 -24.98 8.48 1.61
C GLY A 393 -25.90 7.36 1.10
N THR A 394 -25.38 6.13 0.93
CA THR A 394 -26.13 4.99 0.43
C THR A 394 -25.62 3.69 1.02
N PRO A 395 -26.50 2.69 1.26
CA PRO A 395 -26.07 1.33 1.55
C PRO A 395 -25.28 0.74 0.38
N LEU A 396 -24.21 0.03 0.69
CA LEU A 396 -23.30 -0.56 -0.29
C LEU A 396 -23.35 -2.09 -0.25
N SER A 397 -23.00 -2.75 -1.35
CA SER A 397 -22.90 -4.20 -1.41
C SER A 397 -21.73 -4.69 -0.54
N GLY A 398 -21.91 -5.83 0.14
CA GLY A 398 -20.84 -6.60 0.77
C GLY A 398 -20.35 -7.77 -0.08
N SER A 399 -21.04 -8.03 -1.21
CA SER A 399 -20.72 -9.17 -2.07
C SER A 399 -19.50 -8.89 -2.94
N PHE A 400 -18.58 -9.84 -2.97
CA PHE A 400 -17.36 -9.82 -3.76
C PHE A 400 -17.34 -11.00 -4.72
N HIS A 401 -16.80 -10.80 -5.91
CA HIS A 401 -16.55 -11.85 -6.86
C HIS A 401 -15.13 -11.68 -7.41
N ILE A 402 -14.27 -12.66 -7.12
CA ILE A 402 -12.88 -12.64 -7.59
C ILE A 402 -12.85 -12.56 -9.13
N HIS A 403 -11.79 -12.02 -9.70
CA HIS A 403 -11.69 -11.83 -11.15
C HIS A 403 -11.94 -13.13 -11.90
N ARG A 404 -12.70 -13.05 -13.00
CA ARG A 404 -13.12 -14.20 -13.82
C ARG A 404 -11.96 -15.08 -14.31
N THR A 405 -10.74 -14.55 -14.38
CA THR A 405 -9.54 -15.30 -14.78
C THR A 405 -8.84 -16.00 -13.61
N ARG A 406 -9.45 -15.96 -12.44
CA ARG A 406 -9.04 -16.75 -11.28
C ARG A 406 -9.93 -18.00 -11.17
N LYS A 407 -9.42 -19.06 -10.54
CA LYS A 407 -10.05 -20.38 -10.52
C LYS A 407 -9.84 -21.09 -9.18
N GLY A 408 -10.60 -22.18 -8.95
CA GLY A 408 -10.38 -23.09 -7.83
C GLY A 408 -10.87 -22.61 -6.47
N PHE A 409 -11.59 -21.49 -6.43
CA PHE A 409 -12.21 -21.00 -5.19
C PHE A 409 -13.59 -21.62 -4.95
N PRO A 410 -14.04 -21.74 -3.69
CA PRO A 410 -15.41 -22.11 -3.36
C PRO A 410 -16.42 -21.12 -3.97
N ASN A 411 -17.65 -21.58 -4.17
CA ASN A 411 -18.79 -20.77 -4.65
C ASN A 411 -18.47 -20.01 -5.96
N ASP A 412 -17.69 -20.61 -6.85
CA ASP A 412 -17.25 -20.00 -8.11
C ASP A 412 -16.57 -18.64 -7.90
N GLY A 413 -15.92 -18.44 -6.75
CA GLY A 413 -15.20 -17.22 -6.40
C GLY A 413 -16.07 -16.09 -5.82
N TYR A 414 -17.34 -16.34 -5.54
CA TYR A 414 -18.18 -15.40 -4.79
C TYR A 414 -17.91 -15.49 -3.30
N ASP A 415 -17.81 -14.34 -2.66
CA ASP A 415 -17.56 -14.17 -1.24
C ASP A 415 -18.30 -12.93 -0.68
N ASP A 416 -18.05 -12.62 0.60
CA ASP A 416 -18.63 -11.48 1.31
C ASP A 416 -17.57 -10.80 2.17
N PHE A 417 -17.49 -9.49 2.12
CA PHE A 417 -16.43 -8.72 2.82
C PHE A 417 -16.42 -8.94 4.33
N ALA A 418 -17.59 -9.08 4.96
CA ALA A 418 -17.67 -9.36 6.40
C ALA A 418 -17.09 -10.76 6.71
N ALA A 419 -17.42 -11.77 5.87
CA ALA A 419 -16.88 -13.11 6.01
C ALA A 419 -15.35 -13.14 5.75
N MET A 420 -14.86 -12.37 4.76
CA MET A 420 -13.42 -12.20 4.50
C MET A 420 -12.71 -11.58 5.70
N GLY A 421 -13.32 -10.57 6.31
CA GLY A 421 -12.82 -9.92 7.52
C GLY A 421 -12.76 -10.87 8.72
N GLU A 422 -13.81 -11.64 8.97
CA GLU A 422 -13.83 -12.63 10.05
C GLU A 422 -12.77 -13.73 9.86
N ARG A 423 -12.56 -14.21 8.63
CA ARG A 423 -11.52 -15.21 8.36
C ARG A 423 -10.11 -14.67 8.58
N SER A 424 -9.89 -13.38 8.36
CA SER A 424 -8.60 -12.70 8.60
C SER A 424 -8.15 -12.84 10.05
N LEU A 425 -9.08 -12.91 11.01
CA LEU A 425 -8.76 -13.08 12.44
C LEU A 425 -7.90 -14.32 12.72
N ALA A 426 -8.07 -15.38 11.94
CA ALA A 426 -7.26 -16.59 12.11
C ALA A 426 -5.80 -16.40 11.68
N ILE A 427 -5.54 -15.53 10.70
CA ILE A 427 -4.18 -15.15 10.28
C ILE A 427 -3.56 -14.25 11.35
N ILE A 428 -4.31 -13.22 11.77
CA ILE A 428 -3.87 -12.25 12.78
C ILE A 428 -3.59 -12.94 14.13
N ASP A 429 -4.43 -13.89 14.54
CA ASP A 429 -4.21 -14.71 15.75
C ASP A 429 -2.82 -15.38 15.72
N ARG A 430 -2.43 -15.92 14.56
CA ARG A 430 -1.12 -16.57 14.38
C ARG A 430 0.01 -15.55 14.38
N ALA A 431 -0.16 -14.44 13.67
CA ALA A 431 0.83 -13.37 13.63
C ALA A 431 1.07 -12.78 15.02
N VAL A 432 0.00 -12.52 15.78
CA VAL A 432 0.11 -12.01 17.16
C VAL A 432 0.79 -13.00 18.08
N ALA A 433 0.37 -14.26 18.09
CA ALA A 433 0.89 -15.26 19.01
C ALA A 433 2.27 -15.79 18.61
N GLY A 434 2.51 -15.99 17.31
CA GLY A 434 3.74 -16.59 16.79
C GLY A 434 4.85 -15.57 16.51
N GLU A 435 4.50 -14.47 15.82
CA GLU A 435 5.49 -13.54 15.28
C GLU A 435 5.71 -12.31 16.16
N ALA A 436 4.64 -11.78 16.76
CA ALA A 436 4.70 -10.56 17.55
C ALA A 436 5.02 -10.80 19.04
N GLY A 437 5.05 -12.05 19.49
CA GLY A 437 5.21 -12.38 20.91
C GLY A 437 4.06 -11.89 21.80
N GLY A 438 2.90 -11.68 21.21
CA GLY A 438 1.68 -11.24 21.89
C GLY A 438 0.85 -12.41 22.41
N SER A 439 -0.34 -12.10 22.89
CA SER A 439 -1.29 -13.10 23.41
C SER A 439 -2.73 -12.76 23.03
N ILE A 440 -3.60 -13.75 23.14
CA ILE A 440 -5.03 -13.63 22.85
C ILE A 440 -5.79 -13.83 24.17
N ASP A 441 -6.42 -12.78 24.67
CA ASP A 441 -7.38 -12.88 25.77
C ASP A 441 -8.75 -13.26 25.19
N ARG A 442 -9.08 -14.52 25.25
CA ARG A 442 -10.33 -15.03 24.70
C ARG A 442 -11.56 -14.64 25.51
N ALA A 443 -11.40 -14.32 26.81
CA ALA A 443 -12.51 -13.89 27.62
C ALA A 443 -12.96 -12.48 27.30
N ARG A 444 -12.01 -11.58 26.99
CA ARG A 444 -12.29 -10.21 26.54
C ARG A 444 -12.37 -10.08 25.00
N ASN A 445 -12.06 -11.14 24.27
CA ASN A 445 -11.96 -11.17 22.81
C ASN A 445 -10.97 -10.11 22.25
N ILE A 446 -9.79 -9.96 22.87
CA ILE A 446 -8.78 -8.99 22.45
C ILE A 446 -7.43 -9.64 22.16
N TRP A 447 -6.65 -8.98 21.33
CA TRP A 447 -5.21 -9.19 21.24
C TRP A 447 -4.49 -8.25 22.20
N ILE A 448 -3.43 -8.78 22.82
CA ILE A 448 -2.48 -8.04 23.65
C ILE A 448 -1.14 -8.11 22.92
N ILE A 449 -0.75 -7.03 22.25
CA ILE A 449 0.37 -6.99 21.33
C ILE A 449 1.49 -6.14 21.95
N PRO A 450 2.67 -6.72 22.24
CA PRO A 450 3.82 -5.95 22.70
C PRO A 450 4.20 -4.89 21.63
N ARG A 451 4.55 -3.71 22.07
CA ARG A 451 5.13 -2.71 21.16
C ARG A 451 6.56 -3.13 20.79
N PRO A 452 7.05 -2.78 19.58
CA PRO A 452 8.41 -3.09 19.16
C PRO A 452 9.45 -2.47 20.08
#